data_89db674e789a2cf0cee2b869b4232e46
#
_entry.id   89db674e789a2cf0cee2b869b4232e46
#
_cell.length_a   1.000
_cell.length_b   1.000
_cell.length_c   1.000
_cell.angle_alpha   90.00
_cell.angle_beta   90.00
_cell.angle_gamma   90.00
#
_symmetry.space_group_name_H-M   'P 1'
#
loop_
_entity.id
_entity.type
_entity.pdbx_description
1 polymer ?
#
loop_
_entity_poly.entity_id
_entity_poly.type
_entity_poly.pdbx_seq_one_letter_code
_entity_poly.pdbx_strand_id
1 'polypeptide(L)'
;MASKQSDHHSIGPFMDRVAESLDGNRSADVQKRHGKGYRTARENLEHLVDGGSFVEYGQFAVAAQRNRRSAVELKSKTAADGVITGLARINTDLFGADQSQAAVIINDYMSLAGTQGFFHHAKIDRMLEVATERSLPVVMYTEGGG
;
A
#
# COMPACT_ATOMS: atom_id res chain seq x y z
N MET A 1 32.07 -1.81 34.17
CA MET A 1 31.78 -1.36 32.78
C MET A 1 30.61 -2.18 32.26
N ALA A 2 29.41 -1.63 32.31
CA ALA A 2 28.20 -2.30 31.81
C ALA A 2 28.12 -2.06 30.30
N SER A 3 28.15 -3.13 29.51
CA SER A 3 27.96 -3.08 28.06
C SER A 3 26.54 -2.60 27.76
N LYS A 4 26.41 -1.49 27.03
CA LYS A 4 25.17 -1.07 26.39
C LYS A 4 24.78 -2.14 25.40
N GLN A 5 23.88 -3.06 25.78
CA GLN A 5 23.16 -3.90 24.89
C GLN A 5 22.18 -2.96 24.12
N SER A 6 22.49 -2.69 22.87
CA SER A 6 21.69 -1.81 22.01
C SER A 6 20.32 -2.41 21.82
N ASP A 7 19.29 -1.60 22.08
CA ASP A 7 17.86 -1.88 21.88
C ASP A 7 17.51 -2.19 20.42
N HIS A 8 17.95 -3.35 19.91
CA HIS A 8 17.44 -3.90 18.63
C HIS A 8 16.03 -4.50 18.76
N HIS A 9 15.43 -4.47 19.95
CA HIS A 9 14.10 -5.07 20.20
C HIS A 9 12.92 -4.21 19.73
N SER A 10 13.11 -2.93 19.45
CA SER A 10 12.00 -2.03 19.12
C SER A 10 11.58 -2.04 17.63
N ILE A 11 12.49 -2.43 16.73
CA ILE A 11 12.24 -2.38 15.27
C ILE A 11 11.58 -3.66 14.72
N GLY A 12 11.80 -4.81 15.38
CA GLY A 12 11.26 -6.10 14.95
C GLY A 12 9.74 -6.10 14.73
N PRO A 13 8.94 -5.74 15.77
CA PRO A 13 7.47 -5.69 15.63
C PRO A 13 6.97 -4.75 14.53
N PHE A 14 7.72 -3.67 14.28
CA PHE A 14 7.41 -2.76 13.17
C PHE A 14 7.67 -3.43 11.81
N MET A 15 8.82 -4.08 11.64
CA MET A 15 9.15 -4.79 10.41
C MET A 15 8.19 -5.96 10.15
N ASP A 16 7.79 -6.68 11.19
CA ASP A 16 6.77 -7.73 11.10
C ASP A 16 5.45 -7.13 10.60
N ARG A 17 5.05 -5.97 11.12
CA ARG A 17 3.83 -5.29 10.69
C ARG A 17 3.93 -4.78 9.24
N VAL A 18 5.09 -4.35 8.79
CA VAL A 18 5.35 -4.03 7.38
C VAL A 18 5.15 -5.28 6.53
N ALA A 19 5.81 -6.39 6.89
CA ALA A 19 5.70 -7.66 6.16
C ALA A 19 4.26 -8.17 6.07
N GLU A 20 3.46 -8.04 7.15
CA GLU A 20 2.03 -8.41 7.16
C GLU A 20 1.20 -7.67 6.10
N SER A 21 1.61 -6.49 5.67
CA SER A 21 0.90 -5.68 4.66
C SER A 21 1.29 -5.99 3.21
N LEU A 22 2.30 -6.83 3.02
CA LEU A 22 2.85 -7.17 1.70
C LEU A 22 2.26 -8.49 1.15
N ASP A 23 2.45 -8.71 -0.14
CA ASP A 23 1.92 -9.88 -0.86
C ASP A 23 2.48 -11.21 -0.36
N GLY A 24 3.70 -11.24 0.16
CA GLY A 24 4.31 -12.44 0.75
C GLY A 24 3.47 -13.08 1.86
N ASN A 25 2.67 -12.30 2.58
CA ASN A 25 1.77 -12.77 3.63
C ASN A 25 0.39 -13.22 3.12
N ARG A 26 0.13 -13.10 1.81
CA ARG A 26 -1.15 -13.41 1.14
C ARG A 26 -0.97 -14.35 -0.05
N SER A 27 -0.03 -15.28 0.02
CA SER A 27 0.41 -16.12 -1.11
C SER A 27 -0.73 -16.86 -1.83
N ALA A 28 -1.74 -17.34 -1.10
CA ALA A 28 -2.89 -18.01 -1.70
C ALA A 28 -3.77 -17.06 -2.55
N ASP A 29 -3.97 -15.81 -2.09
CA ASP A 29 -4.73 -14.80 -2.82
C ASP A 29 -3.94 -14.33 -4.05
N VAL A 30 -2.60 -14.19 -3.92
CA VAL A 30 -1.68 -13.90 -5.03
C VAL A 30 -1.75 -14.98 -6.10
N GLN A 31 -1.63 -16.25 -5.73
CA GLN A 31 -1.74 -17.39 -6.67
C GLN A 31 -3.08 -17.39 -7.40
N LYS A 32 -4.18 -17.15 -6.68
CA LYS A 32 -5.52 -17.05 -7.28
C LYS A 32 -5.62 -15.90 -8.28
N ARG A 33 -4.95 -14.79 -8.01
CA ARG A 33 -4.89 -13.63 -8.88
C ARG A 33 -4.09 -13.93 -10.14
N HIS A 34 -2.89 -14.49 -10.00
CA HIS A 34 -2.03 -14.90 -11.11
C HIS A 34 -2.69 -15.99 -11.98
N GLY A 35 -3.42 -16.94 -11.38
CA GLY A 35 -4.18 -17.95 -12.12
C GLY A 35 -5.27 -17.39 -13.04
N LYS A 36 -5.66 -16.13 -12.85
CA LYS A 36 -6.57 -15.38 -13.72
C LYS A 36 -5.85 -14.47 -14.72
N GLY A 37 -4.52 -14.47 -14.74
CA GLY A 37 -3.70 -13.62 -15.61
C GLY A 37 -3.56 -12.17 -15.15
N TYR A 38 -3.86 -11.84 -13.88
CA TYR A 38 -3.76 -10.48 -13.36
C TYR A 38 -2.58 -10.32 -12.41
N ARG A 39 -1.96 -9.15 -12.44
CA ARG A 39 -0.99 -8.71 -11.44
C ARG A 39 -1.69 -8.35 -10.12
N THR A 40 -0.95 -8.41 -9.01
CA THR A 40 -1.39 -7.80 -7.75
C THR A 40 -1.27 -6.26 -7.81
N ALA A 41 -1.87 -5.59 -6.83
CA ALA A 41 -1.71 -4.14 -6.68
C ALA A 41 -0.24 -3.75 -6.38
N ARG A 42 0.48 -4.58 -5.62
CA ARG A 42 1.91 -4.37 -5.32
C ARG A 42 2.78 -4.53 -6.57
N GLU A 43 2.53 -5.55 -7.37
CA GLU A 43 3.23 -5.75 -8.65
C GLU A 43 2.96 -4.62 -9.65
N ASN A 44 1.72 -4.08 -9.68
CA ASN A 44 1.42 -2.91 -10.49
C ASN A 44 2.16 -1.66 -10.00
N LEU A 45 2.28 -1.49 -8.68
CA LEU A 45 3.08 -0.42 -8.08
C LEU A 45 4.55 -0.54 -8.50
N GLU A 46 5.17 -1.71 -8.30
CA GLU A 46 6.57 -1.96 -8.63
C GLU A 46 6.88 -1.74 -10.11
N HIS A 47 5.92 -2.06 -10.98
CA HIS A 47 6.05 -1.83 -12.42
C HIS A 47 5.91 -0.35 -12.83
N LEU A 48 5.20 0.45 -12.04
CA LEU A 48 4.92 1.85 -12.32
C LEU A 48 6.05 2.78 -11.87
N VAL A 49 6.60 2.54 -10.67
CA VAL A 49 7.45 3.51 -9.98
C VAL A 49 8.93 3.20 -10.11
N ASP A 50 9.76 4.20 -10.00
CA ASP A 50 11.21 4.01 -9.95
C ASP A 50 11.58 3.29 -8.65
N GLY A 51 12.47 2.30 -8.75
CA GLY A 51 12.86 1.44 -7.63
C GLY A 51 13.30 2.22 -6.40
N GLY A 52 12.72 1.90 -5.22
CA GLY A 52 13.04 2.53 -3.95
C GLY A 52 12.51 3.96 -3.76
N SER A 53 11.73 4.49 -4.72
CA SER A 53 11.21 5.86 -4.64
C SER A 53 9.88 5.99 -3.91
N PHE A 54 9.15 4.88 -3.70
CA PHE A 54 7.80 4.91 -3.15
C PHE A 54 7.79 5.08 -1.63
N VAL A 55 7.04 6.07 -1.17
CA VAL A 55 6.74 6.31 0.24
C VAL A 55 5.26 6.09 0.47
N GLU A 56 4.91 5.00 1.16
CA GLU A 56 3.52 4.61 1.38
C GLU A 56 2.87 5.39 2.52
N TYR A 57 1.64 5.85 2.29
CA TYR A 57 0.77 6.45 3.31
C TYR A 57 -0.34 5.47 3.71
N GLY A 58 -0.57 5.33 5.03
CA GLY A 58 -1.65 4.49 5.55
C GLY A 58 -1.47 2.99 5.32
N GLN A 59 -0.23 2.49 5.19
CA GLN A 59 0.11 1.08 4.98
C GLN A 59 -0.54 0.14 6.00
N PHE A 60 -0.68 0.59 7.25
CA PHE A 60 -1.18 -0.25 8.36
C PHE A 60 -2.69 -0.16 8.58
N ALA A 61 -3.41 0.59 7.76
CA ALA A 61 -4.86 0.59 7.79
C ALA A 61 -5.41 -0.81 7.48
N VAL A 62 -6.54 -1.13 8.07
CA VAL A 62 -7.34 -2.33 7.78
C VAL A 62 -8.80 -1.95 7.76
N ALA A 63 -9.67 -2.76 7.16
CA ALA A 63 -11.09 -2.46 7.07
C ALA A 63 -11.73 -2.21 8.44
N ALA A 64 -12.65 -1.24 8.51
CA ALA A 64 -13.36 -0.85 9.73
C ALA A 64 -14.41 -1.91 10.16
N GLN A 65 -14.01 -3.19 10.22
CA GLN A 65 -14.88 -4.34 10.47
C GLN A 65 -14.57 -5.06 11.80
N ARG A 66 -14.03 -4.37 12.81
CA ARG A 66 -13.62 -4.97 14.08
C ARG A 66 -14.77 -5.66 14.84
N ASN A 67 -16.02 -5.28 14.59
CA ASN A 67 -17.19 -5.92 15.17
C ASN A 67 -17.53 -7.28 14.53
N ARG A 68 -16.94 -7.61 13.37
CA ARG A 68 -17.24 -8.81 12.59
C ARG A 68 -16.04 -9.72 12.40
N ARG A 69 -14.82 -9.22 12.55
CA ARG A 69 -13.57 -9.92 12.25
C ARG A 69 -12.53 -9.66 13.33
N SER A 70 -11.72 -10.66 13.61
CA SER A 70 -10.56 -10.52 14.48
C SER A 70 -9.49 -9.60 13.87
N ALA A 71 -8.61 -9.05 14.71
CA ALA A 71 -7.50 -8.22 14.25
C ALA A 71 -6.56 -8.98 13.29
N VAL A 72 -6.36 -10.27 13.52
CA VAL A 72 -5.53 -11.14 12.66
C VAL A 72 -6.15 -11.28 11.27
N GLU A 73 -7.46 -11.58 11.20
CA GLU A 73 -8.18 -11.68 9.92
C GLU A 73 -8.17 -10.35 9.16
N LEU A 74 -8.38 -9.22 9.85
CA LEU A 74 -8.35 -7.91 9.20
C LEU A 74 -7.00 -7.61 8.58
N LYS A 75 -5.91 -7.89 9.28
CA LYS A 75 -4.54 -7.70 8.78
C LYS A 75 -4.25 -8.54 7.53
N SER A 76 -4.69 -9.80 7.52
CA SER A 76 -4.43 -10.72 6.41
C SER A 76 -5.36 -10.51 5.21
N LYS A 77 -6.63 -10.15 5.44
CA LYS A 77 -7.65 -10.06 4.39
C LYS A 77 -7.92 -8.64 3.88
N THR A 78 -7.52 -7.63 4.63
CA THR A 78 -7.80 -6.22 4.30
C THR A 78 -6.58 -5.33 4.47
N ALA A 79 -5.41 -5.83 4.04
CA ALA A 79 -4.17 -5.08 4.09
C ALA A 79 -4.33 -3.70 3.42
N ALA A 80 -3.81 -2.66 4.06
CA ALA A 80 -3.90 -1.26 3.64
C ALA A 80 -5.35 -0.77 3.36
N ASP A 81 -6.36 -1.44 3.95
CA ASP A 81 -7.79 -1.27 3.65
C ASP A 81 -8.12 -1.32 2.15
N GLY A 82 -7.42 -2.18 1.41
CA GLY A 82 -7.69 -2.43 -0.01
C GLY A 82 -7.25 -1.33 -0.97
N VAL A 83 -6.44 -0.37 -0.52
CA VAL A 83 -5.85 0.65 -1.40
C VAL A 83 -4.42 0.99 -0.98
N ILE A 84 -3.52 0.98 -1.94
CA ILE A 84 -2.14 1.43 -1.77
C ILE A 84 -2.10 2.90 -2.18
N THR A 85 -1.63 3.76 -1.30
CA THR A 85 -1.52 5.21 -1.54
C THR A 85 -0.14 5.70 -1.13
N GLY A 86 0.43 6.62 -1.87
CA GLY A 86 1.74 7.17 -1.53
C GLY A 86 2.28 8.15 -2.56
N LEU A 87 3.49 8.58 -2.33
CA LEU A 87 4.26 9.41 -3.25
C LEU A 87 5.40 8.57 -3.85
N ALA A 88 5.65 8.76 -5.13
CA ALA A 88 6.70 8.07 -5.85
C ALA A 88 7.36 8.98 -6.90
N ARG A 89 8.46 8.48 -7.47
CA ARG A 89 9.01 9.00 -8.73
C ARG A 89 8.68 8.01 -9.84
N ILE A 90 8.44 8.56 -11.03
CA ILE A 90 8.11 7.79 -12.23
C ILE A 90 8.94 8.34 -13.38
N ASN A 91 9.76 7.49 -14.01
CA ASN A 91 10.62 7.84 -15.13
C ASN A 91 11.62 8.99 -14.83
N THR A 92 12.26 8.94 -13.68
CA THR A 92 13.27 9.94 -13.26
C THR A 92 14.40 10.08 -14.30
N ASP A 93 14.81 8.98 -14.94
CA ASP A 93 15.86 8.98 -15.97
C ASP A 93 15.47 9.79 -17.22
N LEU A 94 14.18 9.96 -17.49
CA LEU A 94 13.67 10.72 -18.63
C LEU A 94 13.38 12.19 -18.29
N PHE A 95 12.84 12.44 -17.11
CA PHE A 95 12.30 13.76 -16.75
C PHE A 95 13.08 14.49 -15.65
N GLY A 96 14.03 13.82 -15.01
CA GLY A 96 14.73 14.36 -13.84
C GLY A 96 13.92 14.28 -12.55
N ALA A 97 14.59 14.40 -11.41
CA ALA A 97 14.03 14.17 -10.09
C ALA A 97 12.88 15.14 -9.72
N ASP A 98 12.95 16.36 -10.19
CA ASP A 98 11.98 17.41 -9.85
C ASP A 98 10.66 17.29 -10.62
N GLN A 99 10.70 16.68 -11.81
CA GLN A 99 9.52 16.51 -12.68
C GLN A 99 8.95 15.10 -12.68
N SER A 100 9.53 14.17 -11.92
CA SER A 100 9.11 12.77 -11.88
C SER A 100 8.21 12.43 -10.69
N GLN A 101 7.95 13.37 -9.79
CA GLN A 101 7.13 13.12 -8.61
C GLN A 101 5.65 12.97 -8.97
N ALA A 102 4.99 11.97 -8.39
CA ALA A 102 3.57 11.72 -8.55
C ALA A 102 2.94 11.19 -7.25
N ALA A 103 1.66 11.47 -7.07
CA ALA A 103 0.83 10.76 -6.12
C ALA A 103 0.28 9.49 -6.78
N VAL A 104 0.36 8.38 -6.08
CA VAL A 104 -0.05 7.05 -6.59
C VAL A 104 -1.17 6.50 -5.73
N ILE A 105 -2.24 6.01 -6.39
CA ILE A 105 -3.41 5.39 -5.76
C ILE A 105 -3.72 4.11 -6.53
N ILE A 106 -3.60 2.94 -5.88
CA ILE A 106 -3.82 1.64 -6.51
C ILE A 106 -4.79 0.82 -5.68
N ASN A 107 -5.95 0.49 -6.25
CA ASN A 107 -6.92 -0.38 -5.60
C ASN A 107 -6.41 -1.83 -5.57
N ASP A 108 -6.60 -2.50 -4.45
CA ASP A 108 -6.24 -3.91 -4.28
C ASP A 108 -7.51 -4.80 -4.31
N TYR A 109 -7.75 -5.42 -5.46
CA TYR A 109 -8.88 -6.32 -5.64
C TYR A 109 -8.86 -7.55 -4.72
N MET A 110 -7.69 -7.95 -4.21
CA MET A 110 -7.59 -9.06 -3.25
C MET A 110 -8.20 -8.72 -1.88
N SER A 111 -8.37 -7.43 -1.58
CA SER A 111 -9.06 -6.94 -0.39
C SER A 111 -10.53 -6.68 -0.70
N LEU A 112 -11.42 -7.56 -0.25
CA LEU A 112 -12.88 -7.42 -0.39
C LEU A 112 -13.36 -7.11 -1.82
N ALA A 113 -12.70 -7.70 -2.83
CA ALA A 113 -12.94 -7.48 -4.25
C ALA A 113 -12.85 -5.99 -4.67
N GLY A 114 -11.98 -5.22 -4.03
CA GLY A 114 -11.79 -3.80 -4.30
C GLY A 114 -12.91 -2.89 -3.77
N THR A 115 -13.77 -3.41 -2.90
CA THR A 115 -14.82 -2.60 -2.26
C THR A 115 -14.20 -1.52 -1.39
N GLN A 116 -14.66 -0.30 -1.57
CA GLN A 116 -14.17 0.87 -0.83
C GLN A 116 -14.79 0.93 0.56
N GLY A 117 -13.92 0.91 1.58
CA GLY A 117 -14.31 1.04 2.99
C GLY A 117 -14.01 2.44 3.55
N PHE A 118 -14.22 2.59 4.85
CA PHE A 118 -14.04 3.88 5.54
C PHE A 118 -12.60 4.43 5.44
N PHE A 119 -11.61 3.61 5.79
CA PHE A 119 -10.22 4.05 5.72
C PHE A 119 -9.69 4.08 4.29
N HIS A 120 -10.26 3.26 3.39
CA HIS A 120 -10.00 3.33 1.97
C HIS A 120 -10.28 4.75 1.43
N HIS A 121 -11.49 5.27 1.67
CA HIS A 121 -11.87 6.63 1.30
C HIS A 121 -10.96 7.67 1.96
N ALA A 122 -10.75 7.59 3.27
CA ALA A 122 -9.91 8.54 3.99
C ALA A 122 -8.47 8.60 3.44
N LYS A 123 -7.92 7.46 2.98
CA LYS A 123 -6.60 7.41 2.35
C LYS A 123 -6.59 8.07 0.97
N ILE A 124 -7.62 7.85 0.16
CA ILE A 124 -7.76 8.50 -1.16
C ILE A 124 -7.88 10.02 -0.96
N ASP A 125 -8.79 10.47 -0.09
CA ASP A 125 -9.00 11.88 0.20
C ASP A 125 -7.69 12.55 0.65
N ARG A 126 -6.98 11.93 1.60
CA ARG A 126 -5.69 12.46 2.06
C ARG A 126 -4.64 12.52 0.94
N MET A 127 -4.61 11.53 0.05
CA MET A 127 -3.64 11.54 -1.06
C MET A 127 -3.97 12.63 -2.08
N LEU A 128 -5.26 12.87 -2.36
CA LEU A 128 -5.70 13.95 -3.24
C LEU A 128 -5.40 15.34 -2.64
N GLU A 129 -5.58 15.51 -1.32
CA GLU A 129 -5.15 16.73 -0.62
C GLU A 129 -3.65 16.96 -0.80
N VAL A 130 -2.81 15.96 -0.52
CA VAL A 130 -1.35 16.07 -0.67
C VAL A 130 -0.96 16.37 -2.11
N ALA A 131 -1.60 15.72 -3.09
CA ALA A 131 -1.35 15.98 -4.51
C ALA A 131 -1.70 17.42 -4.88
N THR A 132 -2.82 17.93 -4.39
CA THR A 132 -3.28 19.31 -4.62
C THR A 132 -2.32 20.31 -3.99
N GLU A 133 -1.98 20.16 -2.71
CA GLU A 133 -1.06 21.04 -1.98
C GLU A 133 0.32 21.13 -2.63
N ARG A 134 0.78 20.02 -3.21
CA ARG A 134 2.10 19.93 -3.84
C ARG A 134 2.09 20.08 -5.36
N SER A 135 0.91 20.30 -5.95
CA SER A 135 0.73 20.37 -7.42
C SER A 135 1.30 19.15 -8.14
N LEU A 136 1.05 17.96 -7.60
CA LEU A 136 1.53 16.69 -8.17
C LEU A 136 0.48 16.06 -9.10
N PRO A 137 0.92 15.40 -10.20
CA PRO A 137 0.05 14.54 -10.96
C PRO A 137 -0.39 13.34 -10.11
N VAL A 138 -1.59 12.82 -10.39
CA VAL A 138 -2.13 11.62 -9.73
C VAL A 138 -2.19 10.49 -10.75
N VAL A 139 -1.56 9.37 -10.43
CA VAL A 139 -1.73 8.11 -11.18
C VAL A 139 -2.61 7.19 -10.36
N MET A 140 -3.75 6.79 -10.94
CA MET A 140 -4.72 5.94 -10.26
C MET A 140 -5.01 4.66 -11.05
N TYR A 141 -4.80 3.50 -10.41
CA TYR A 141 -5.24 2.21 -10.91
C TYR A 141 -6.50 1.81 -10.18
N THR A 142 -7.62 1.84 -10.90
CA THR A 142 -8.93 1.52 -10.35
C THR A 142 -9.33 0.10 -10.69
N GLU A 143 -9.64 -0.68 -9.67
CA GLU A 143 -10.18 -2.03 -9.82
C GLU A 143 -11.10 -2.30 -8.63
N GLY A 144 -12.36 -2.58 -8.90
CA GLY A 144 -13.29 -2.81 -7.82
C GLY A 144 -14.60 -3.42 -8.27
N GLY A 145 -15.26 -4.07 -7.35
CA GLY A 145 -16.57 -4.70 -7.55
C GLY A 145 -17.75 -3.78 -7.27
N GLY A 146 -17.57 -2.46 -7.36
CA GLY A 146 -18.64 -1.47 -7.27
C GLY A 146 -19.37 -1.41 -5.93
#